data_b6afd5ae0fff55308499d14994ffce10
#
_entry.id   b6afd5ae0fff55308499d14994ffce10
#
_cell.length_a   1.000
_cell.length_b   1.000
_cell.length_c   1.000
_cell.angle_alpha   90.00
_cell.angle_beta   90.00
_cell.angle_gamma   90.00
#
_symmetry.space_group_name_H-M   'P 1'
#
loop_
_entity.id
_entity.type
_entity.pdbx_description
1 polymer ?
#
loop_
_entity_poly.entity_id
_entity_poly.type
_entity_poly.pdbx_seq_one_letter_code
_entity_poly.pdbx_strand_id
1 'polypeptide(L)'
;MKIKGVIFDLDGTLIDSMWVWDQVDKDFLGARGFDVPLDYQKEIQALGFYETACYTIDRFGLKERPEDIIKEWNDMAERTYHKEVKIKPYSRELLVRLRELGMRLGVATASYASLFTECLKRNNVYDLFDCFTETSEVERGKGFPD
;
A
#
# COMPACT_ATOMS: atom_id res chain seq x y z
N MET A 1 29.66 6.54 -15.71
CA MET A 1 29.24 6.07 -14.36
C MET A 1 28.46 4.76 -14.51
N LYS A 2 28.81 3.69 -13.81
CA LYS A 2 28.11 2.41 -13.91
C LYS A 2 27.06 2.35 -12.81
N ILE A 3 25.78 2.19 -13.18
CA ILE A 3 24.70 1.98 -12.22
C ILE A 3 24.94 0.66 -11.47
N LYS A 4 24.87 0.69 -10.13
CA LYS A 4 25.14 -0.47 -9.28
C LYS A 4 23.89 -1.01 -8.58
N GLY A 5 22.81 -0.24 -8.55
CA GLY A 5 21.58 -0.63 -7.91
C GLY A 5 20.38 0.18 -8.40
N VAL A 6 19.19 -0.32 -8.09
CA VAL A 6 17.91 0.28 -8.43
C VAL A 6 17.03 0.25 -7.19
N ILE A 7 16.36 1.36 -6.92
CA ILE A 7 15.35 1.46 -5.85
C ILE A 7 13.99 1.59 -6.53
N PHE A 8 13.05 0.77 -6.08
CA PHE A 8 11.68 0.72 -6.59
C PHE A 8 10.69 1.23 -5.56
N ASP A 9 9.68 1.92 -6.03
CA ASP A 9 8.40 2.01 -5.35
C ASP A 9 7.61 0.71 -5.52
N LEU A 10 6.64 0.43 -4.65
CA LEU A 10 5.82 -0.79 -4.71
C LEU A 10 4.44 -0.54 -5.30
N ASP A 11 3.62 0.23 -4.56
CA ASP A 11 2.19 0.35 -4.83
C ASP A 11 1.93 1.09 -6.15
N GLY A 12 1.23 0.43 -7.07
CA GLY A 12 1.01 0.97 -8.40
C GLY A 12 2.24 0.92 -9.31
N THR A 13 3.41 0.57 -8.82
CA THR A 13 4.68 0.46 -9.57
C THR A 13 5.04 -1.00 -9.87
N LEU A 14 5.39 -1.80 -8.88
CA LEU A 14 5.69 -3.22 -9.04
C LEU A 14 4.49 -4.12 -8.77
N ILE A 15 3.61 -3.73 -7.87
CA ILE A 15 2.40 -4.47 -7.51
C ILE A 15 1.14 -3.69 -7.92
N ASP A 16 0.10 -4.42 -8.29
CA ASP A 16 -1.20 -3.88 -8.69
C ASP A 16 -2.11 -3.77 -7.47
N SER A 17 -1.88 -2.75 -6.66
CA SER A 17 -2.53 -2.55 -5.36
C SER A 17 -3.42 -1.31 -5.27
N MET A 18 -3.44 -0.45 -6.29
CA MET A 18 -4.14 0.84 -6.21
C MET A 18 -5.66 0.72 -5.98
N TRP A 19 -6.25 -0.42 -6.36
CA TRP A 19 -7.66 -0.72 -6.19
C TRP A 19 -8.04 -1.16 -4.77
N VAL A 20 -7.06 -1.51 -3.93
CA VAL A 20 -7.31 -2.13 -2.61
C VAL A 20 -8.09 -1.19 -1.70
N TRP A 21 -7.69 0.08 -1.63
CA TRP A 21 -8.35 1.04 -0.75
C TRP A 21 -9.77 1.37 -1.20
N ASP A 22 -10.02 1.44 -2.52
CA ASP A 22 -11.37 1.57 -3.06
C ASP A 22 -12.25 0.36 -2.68
N GLN A 23 -11.67 -0.83 -2.63
CA GLN A 23 -12.39 -2.03 -2.19
C GLN A 23 -12.65 -2.03 -0.69
N VAL A 24 -11.66 -1.60 0.12
CA VAL A 24 -11.82 -1.43 1.57
C VAL A 24 -12.98 -0.47 1.87
N ASP A 25 -13.06 0.68 1.20
CA ASP A 25 -14.14 1.64 1.38
C ASP A 25 -15.51 1.03 1.04
N LYS A 26 -15.60 0.30 -0.06
CA LYS A 26 -16.85 -0.38 -0.47
C LYS A 26 -17.29 -1.42 0.56
N ASP A 27 -16.36 -2.25 1.01
CA ASP A 27 -16.66 -3.34 1.94
C ASP A 27 -16.98 -2.78 3.35
N PHE A 28 -16.22 -1.77 3.80
CA PHE A 28 -16.43 -1.12 5.09
C PHE A 28 -17.77 -0.40 5.18
N LEU A 29 -18.08 0.44 4.21
CA LEU A 29 -19.35 1.18 4.16
C LEU A 29 -20.51 0.24 3.85
N GLY A 30 -20.33 -0.72 2.93
CA GLY A 30 -21.33 -1.72 2.58
C GLY A 30 -21.77 -2.58 3.76
N ALA A 31 -20.83 -2.98 4.63
CA ALA A 31 -21.15 -3.71 5.87
C ALA A 31 -22.01 -2.89 6.85
N ARG A 32 -22.03 -1.58 6.71
CA ARG A 32 -22.84 -0.64 7.51
C ARG A 32 -24.10 -0.14 6.78
N GLY A 33 -24.38 -0.69 5.58
CA GLY A 33 -25.56 -0.37 4.79
C GLY A 33 -25.45 0.93 3.97
N PHE A 34 -24.23 1.41 3.73
CA PHE A 34 -23.96 2.59 2.92
C PHE A 34 -23.28 2.22 1.61
N ASP A 35 -23.62 2.96 0.55
CA ASP A 35 -22.84 2.99 -0.68
C ASP A 35 -21.73 4.03 -0.57
N VAL A 36 -20.62 3.83 -1.30
CA VAL A 36 -19.56 4.84 -1.40
C VAL A 36 -20.03 5.99 -2.30
N PRO A 37 -20.19 7.21 -1.77
CA PRO A 37 -20.60 8.35 -2.59
C PRO A 37 -19.55 8.72 -3.64
N LEU A 38 -19.98 9.25 -4.79
CA LEU A 38 -19.10 9.59 -5.91
C LEU A 38 -18.04 10.65 -5.57
N ASP A 39 -18.32 11.51 -4.60
CA ASP A 39 -17.41 12.56 -4.13
C ASP A 39 -16.51 12.12 -2.98
N TYR A 40 -16.77 10.95 -2.37
CA TYR A 40 -16.07 10.48 -1.16
C TYR A 40 -14.56 10.43 -1.34
N GLN A 41 -14.07 9.78 -2.39
CA GLN A 41 -12.64 9.67 -2.68
C GLN A 41 -11.97 11.04 -2.86
N LYS A 42 -12.65 11.99 -3.50
CA LYS A 42 -12.15 13.35 -3.69
C LYS A 42 -12.00 14.09 -2.36
N GLU A 43 -12.94 13.90 -1.46
CA GLU A 43 -12.94 14.56 -0.16
C GLU A 43 -11.83 14.03 0.76
N ILE A 44 -11.55 12.72 0.71
CA ILE A 44 -10.57 12.09 1.59
C ILE A 44 -9.14 12.08 1.06
N GLN A 45 -8.92 12.29 -0.24
CA GLN A 45 -7.61 12.13 -0.90
C GLN A 45 -6.48 13.00 -0.32
N ALA A 46 -6.80 14.12 0.33
CA ALA A 46 -5.84 15.04 0.93
C ALA A 46 -5.74 14.86 2.46
N LEU A 47 -6.54 13.98 3.05
CA LEU A 47 -6.60 13.75 4.48
C LEU A 47 -5.62 12.65 4.89
N GLY A 48 -5.10 12.75 6.11
CA GLY A 48 -4.41 11.64 6.76
C GLY A 48 -5.40 10.57 7.24
N PHE A 49 -4.89 9.41 7.64
CA PHE A 49 -5.72 8.26 8.04
C PHE A 49 -6.70 8.60 9.18
N TYR A 50 -6.23 9.34 10.18
CA TYR A 50 -7.05 9.74 11.32
C TYR A 50 -8.14 10.73 10.91
N GLU A 51 -7.77 11.74 10.11
CA GLU A 51 -8.73 12.73 9.60
C GLU A 51 -9.78 12.08 8.70
N THR A 52 -9.37 11.10 7.88
CA THR A 52 -10.30 10.32 7.06
C THR A 52 -11.29 9.53 7.93
N ALA A 53 -10.83 8.92 9.02
CA ALA A 53 -11.72 8.20 9.93
C ALA A 53 -12.72 9.14 10.60
N CYS A 54 -12.26 10.31 11.08
CA CYS A 54 -13.15 11.34 11.65
C CYS A 54 -14.19 11.83 10.62
N TYR A 55 -13.76 12.14 9.41
CA TYR A 55 -14.64 12.55 8.31
C TYR A 55 -15.69 11.48 8.00
N THR A 56 -15.29 10.20 7.95
CA THR A 56 -16.19 9.08 7.68
C THR A 56 -17.25 8.94 8.79
N ILE A 57 -16.82 9.05 10.05
CA ILE A 57 -17.72 9.04 11.21
C ILE A 57 -18.77 10.14 11.09
N ASP A 58 -18.33 11.36 10.86
CA ASP A 58 -19.23 12.53 10.79
C ASP A 58 -20.19 12.43 9.60
N ARG A 59 -19.68 12.00 8.43
CA ARG A 59 -20.48 11.92 7.22
C ARG A 59 -21.58 10.85 7.28
N PHE A 60 -21.28 9.70 7.86
CA PHE A 60 -22.19 8.56 7.91
C PHE A 60 -22.88 8.37 9.27
N GLY A 61 -22.60 9.24 10.24
CA GLY A 61 -23.18 9.15 11.59
C GLY A 61 -22.77 7.90 12.35
N LEU A 62 -21.53 7.43 12.15
CA LEU A 62 -21.00 6.25 12.81
C LEU A 62 -20.75 6.52 14.30
N LYS A 63 -20.75 5.46 15.11
CA LYS A 63 -20.57 5.56 16.58
C LYS A 63 -19.23 4.99 17.05
N GLU A 64 -18.47 4.40 16.14
CA GLU A 64 -17.16 3.82 16.41
C GLU A 64 -16.12 4.92 16.67
N ARG A 65 -15.03 4.57 17.33
CA ARG A 65 -13.88 5.47 17.48
C ARG A 65 -13.02 5.45 16.21
N PRO A 66 -12.35 6.56 15.89
CA PRO A 66 -11.46 6.62 14.72
C PRO A 66 -10.41 5.50 14.70
N GLU A 67 -9.83 5.16 15.87
CA GLU A 67 -8.81 4.13 15.99
C GLU A 67 -9.34 2.73 15.65
N ASP A 68 -10.59 2.44 16.01
CA ASP A 68 -11.22 1.14 15.72
C ASP A 68 -11.49 1.01 14.21
N ILE A 69 -11.91 2.10 13.56
CA ILE A 69 -12.10 2.15 12.10
C ILE A 69 -10.78 1.99 11.35
N ILE A 70 -9.74 2.71 11.76
CA ILE A 70 -8.40 2.59 11.17
C ILE A 70 -7.87 1.16 11.28
N LYS A 71 -8.07 0.54 12.44
CA LYS A 71 -7.69 -0.86 12.64
C LYS A 71 -8.44 -1.80 11.68
N GLU A 72 -9.76 -1.62 11.55
CA GLU A 72 -10.58 -2.43 10.64
C GLU A 72 -10.12 -2.26 9.18
N TRP A 73 -9.89 -1.03 8.73
CA TRP A 73 -9.38 -0.76 7.38
C TRP A 73 -8.02 -1.43 7.12
N ASN A 74 -7.10 -1.34 8.09
CA ASN A 74 -5.80 -1.99 7.98
C ASN A 74 -5.92 -3.51 7.93
N ASP A 75 -6.76 -4.11 8.78
CA ASP A 75 -7.02 -5.56 8.78
C ASP A 75 -7.65 -6.04 7.45
N MET A 76 -8.51 -5.22 6.83
CA MET A 76 -9.11 -5.51 5.52
C MET A 76 -8.08 -5.39 4.40
N ALA A 77 -7.30 -4.30 4.39
CA ALA A 77 -6.23 -4.09 3.41
C ALA A 77 -5.19 -5.21 3.49
N GLU A 78 -4.73 -5.57 4.69
CA GLU A 78 -3.75 -6.64 4.91
C GLU A 78 -4.24 -7.97 4.33
N ARG A 79 -5.47 -8.37 4.60
CA ARG A 79 -6.06 -9.59 4.03
C ARG A 79 -6.08 -9.57 2.50
N THR A 80 -6.40 -8.43 1.91
CA THR A 80 -6.46 -8.26 0.45
C THR A 80 -5.06 -8.31 -0.16
N TYR A 81 -4.09 -7.60 0.44
CA TYR A 81 -2.69 -7.67 -0.01
C TYR A 81 -2.15 -9.10 0.02
N HIS A 82 -2.38 -9.82 1.12
CA HIS A 82 -1.88 -11.18 1.29
C HIS A 82 -2.49 -12.19 0.34
N LYS A 83 -3.76 -12.01 -0.07
CA LYS A 83 -4.50 -13.00 -0.86
C LYS A 83 -4.63 -12.65 -2.34
N GLU A 84 -4.78 -11.38 -2.68
CA GLU A 84 -5.30 -10.98 -3.98
C GLU A 84 -4.34 -10.10 -4.78
N VAL A 85 -3.59 -9.20 -4.13
CA VAL A 85 -2.68 -8.29 -4.83
C VAL A 85 -1.61 -9.07 -5.58
N LYS A 86 -1.49 -8.81 -6.88
CA LYS A 86 -0.55 -9.45 -7.79
C LYS A 86 0.57 -8.49 -8.18
N ILE A 87 1.69 -9.08 -8.55
CA ILE A 87 2.74 -8.31 -9.21
C ILE A 87 2.27 -7.89 -10.60
N LYS A 88 2.66 -6.70 -11.03
CA LYS A 88 2.32 -6.22 -12.38
C LYS A 88 3.00 -7.06 -13.46
N PRO A 89 2.40 -7.15 -14.66
CA PRO A 89 3.03 -7.84 -15.79
C PRO A 89 4.47 -7.35 -16.00
N TYR A 90 5.36 -8.27 -16.29
CA TYR A 90 6.80 -8.08 -16.56
C TYR A 90 7.64 -7.55 -15.37
N SER A 91 7.05 -7.23 -14.22
CA SER A 91 7.82 -6.76 -13.07
C SER A 91 8.79 -7.83 -12.55
N ARG A 92 8.35 -9.09 -12.45
CA ARG A 92 9.21 -10.18 -12.01
C ARG A 92 10.38 -10.42 -12.96
N GLU A 93 10.11 -10.43 -14.26
CA GLU A 93 11.12 -10.61 -15.30
C GLU A 93 12.15 -9.49 -15.27
N LEU A 94 11.71 -8.24 -15.06
CA LEU A 94 12.58 -7.09 -14.87
C LEU A 94 13.50 -7.27 -13.66
N LEU A 95 12.94 -7.62 -12.50
CA LEU A 95 13.71 -7.81 -11.27
C LEU A 95 14.76 -8.92 -11.43
N VAL A 96 14.37 -10.06 -11.99
CA VAL A 96 15.29 -11.18 -12.28
C VAL A 96 16.42 -10.72 -13.23
N ARG A 97 16.06 -10.01 -14.29
CA ARG A 97 17.06 -9.51 -15.26
C ARG A 97 18.05 -8.54 -14.64
N LEU A 98 17.60 -7.66 -13.74
CA LEU A 98 18.49 -6.75 -13.03
C LEU A 98 19.44 -7.49 -12.08
N ARG A 99 18.96 -8.54 -11.41
CA ARG A 99 19.81 -9.42 -10.57
C ARG A 99 20.87 -10.14 -11.40
N GLU A 100 20.50 -10.69 -12.56
CA GLU A 100 21.46 -11.32 -13.49
C GLU A 100 22.55 -10.35 -13.96
N LEU A 101 22.23 -9.05 -14.08
CA LEU A 101 23.18 -7.99 -14.40
C LEU A 101 24.04 -7.55 -13.19
N GLY A 102 23.88 -8.21 -12.05
CA GLY A 102 24.64 -7.95 -10.83
C GLY A 102 24.23 -6.66 -10.09
N MET A 103 23.01 -6.16 -10.33
CA MET A 103 22.51 -4.95 -9.65
C MET A 103 21.95 -5.30 -8.27
N ARG A 104 22.14 -4.37 -7.31
CA ARG A 104 21.45 -4.36 -6.04
C ARG A 104 20.03 -3.81 -6.21
N LEU A 105 19.04 -4.45 -5.55
CA LEU A 105 17.65 -4.02 -5.63
C LEU A 105 17.13 -3.63 -4.26
N GLY A 106 16.59 -2.42 -4.17
CA GLY A 106 15.95 -1.92 -2.96
C GLY A 106 14.51 -1.51 -3.21
N VAL A 107 13.74 -1.40 -2.14
CA VAL A 107 12.39 -0.85 -2.14
C VAL A 107 12.35 0.36 -1.22
N ALA A 108 11.70 1.44 -1.68
CA ALA A 108 11.29 2.56 -0.85
C ALA A 108 9.79 2.78 -1.03
N THR A 109 9.01 2.52 0.01
CA THR A 109 7.55 2.53 -0.05
C THR A 109 6.92 3.34 1.07
N ALA A 110 5.73 3.90 0.82
CA ALA A 110 4.90 4.48 1.86
C ALA A 110 4.03 3.44 2.59
N SER A 111 3.99 2.21 2.10
CA SER A 111 3.29 1.09 2.73
C SER A 111 4.07 0.48 3.88
N TYR A 112 3.36 -0.18 4.78
CA TYR A 112 3.93 -0.91 5.92
C TYR A 112 4.34 -2.33 5.55
N ALA A 113 5.38 -2.85 6.20
CA ALA A 113 5.87 -4.21 5.98
C ALA A 113 4.78 -5.28 6.19
N SER A 114 3.83 -5.06 7.10
CA SER A 114 2.69 -5.96 7.32
C SER A 114 1.83 -6.14 6.06
N LEU A 115 1.72 -5.12 5.21
CA LEU A 115 0.96 -5.19 3.96
C LEU A 115 1.74 -5.95 2.88
N PHE A 116 2.98 -5.53 2.60
CA PHE A 116 3.68 -5.98 1.40
C PHE A 116 4.51 -7.27 1.56
N THR A 117 4.98 -7.61 2.76
CA THR A 117 5.90 -8.74 2.93
C THR A 117 5.33 -10.06 2.42
N GLU A 118 4.17 -10.46 2.90
CA GLU A 118 3.53 -11.70 2.47
C GLU A 118 3.04 -11.62 1.01
N CYS A 119 2.63 -10.45 0.56
CA CYS A 119 2.29 -10.20 -0.85
C CYS A 119 3.49 -10.49 -1.77
N LEU A 120 4.67 -9.95 -1.46
CA LEU A 120 5.88 -10.16 -2.27
C LEU A 120 6.38 -11.60 -2.20
N LYS A 121 6.30 -12.27 -1.03
CA LYS A 121 6.62 -13.69 -0.89
C LYS A 121 5.72 -14.57 -1.75
N ARG A 122 4.40 -14.35 -1.68
CA ARG A 122 3.43 -15.09 -2.48
C ARG A 122 3.65 -14.90 -3.99
N ASN A 123 4.09 -13.71 -4.40
CA ASN A 123 4.44 -13.41 -5.78
C ASN A 123 5.87 -13.87 -6.18
N ASN A 124 6.62 -14.52 -5.28
CA ASN A 124 7.97 -15.05 -5.49
C ASN A 124 8.99 -13.98 -5.94
N VAL A 125 8.92 -12.78 -5.33
CA VAL A 125 9.84 -11.68 -5.62
C VAL A 125 10.50 -11.08 -4.37
N TYR A 126 10.07 -11.45 -3.17
CA TYR A 126 10.62 -10.90 -1.93
C TYR A 126 12.14 -11.07 -1.84
N ASP A 127 12.64 -12.27 -2.12
CA ASP A 127 14.08 -12.62 -2.03
C ASP A 127 14.94 -11.99 -3.14
N LEU A 128 14.33 -11.32 -4.11
CA LEU A 128 15.06 -10.58 -5.13
C LEU A 128 15.60 -9.24 -4.63
N PHE A 129 15.07 -8.72 -3.51
CA PHE A 129 15.47 -7.45 -2.94
C PHE A 129 16.53 -7.61 -1.85
N ASP A 130 17.48 -6.67 -1.82
CA ASP A 130 18.54 -6.60 -0.81
C ASP A 130 18.11 -5.81 0.42
N CYS A 131 17.19 -4.83 0.26
CA CYS A 131 16.70 -3.99 1.35
C CYS A 131 15.31 -3.42 1.07
N PHE A 132 14.64 -3.07 2.16
CA PHE A 132 13.35 -2.38 2.17
C PHE A 132 13.47 -1.16 3.09
N THR A 133 12.81 -0.06 2.71
CA THR A 133 12.63 1.12 3.55
C THR A 133 11.16 1.51 3.50
N GLU A 134 10.52 1.55 4.65
CA GLU A 134 9.12 1.95 4.80
C GLU A 134 8.99 3.27 5.59
N THR A 135 7.80 3.88 5.55
CA THR A 135 7.57 5.20 6.15
C THR A 135 7.87 5.25 7.66
N SER A 136 7.68 4.14 8.39
CA SER A 136 7.96 4.07 9.82
C SER A 136 9.46 4.10 10.18
N GLU A 137 10.34 3.87 9.21
CA GLU A 137 11.80 3.82 9.40
C GLU A 137 12.50 5.17 9.11
N VAL A 138 11.74 6.17 8.65
CA VAL A 138 12.28 7.47 8.26
C VAL A 138 11.53 8.61 8.94
N GLU A 139 12.24 9.72 9.22
CA GLU A 139 11.61 10.90 9.84
C GLU A 139 10.71 11.67 8.85
N ARG A 140 11.04 11.62 7.57
CA ARG A 140 10.34 12.34 6.50
C ARG A 140 10.06 11.42 5.32
N GLY A 141 8.92 11.62 4.66
CA GLY A 141 8.53 10.82 3.52
C GLY A 141 9.29 11.15 2.22
N LYS A 142 8.92 10.50 1.12
CA LYS A 142 9.60 10.54 -0.20
C LYS A 142 9.80 11.92 -0.81
N GLY A 143 9.24 12.98 -0.27
CA GLY A 143 9.51 14.36 -0.68
C GLY A 143 10.88 14.89 -0.24
N PHE A 144 11.61 14.13 0.57
CA PHE A 144 12.91 14.47 1.13
C PHE A 144 13.95 13.38 0.80
N PRO A 145 15.23 13.72 0.74
CA PRO A 145 16.29 12.81 0.28
C PRO A 145 16.86 11.87 1.37
N ASP A 146 16.36 11.90 2.57
CA ASP A 146 16.80 11.12 3.74
C ASP A 146 16.08 9.77 3.87
#